data_57750f73ff7c587fe26f0baeaae44e3a
#
_entry.id   57750f73ff7c587fe26f0baeaae44e3a
#
_cell.length_a   1.000
_cell.length_b   1.000
_cell.length_c   1.000
_cell.angle_alpha   90.00
_cell.angle_beta   90.00
_cell.angle_gamma   90.00
#
_symmetry.space_group_name_H-M   'P 1'
#
loop_
_entity.id
_entity.type
_entity.pdbx_description
1 polymer ?
#
loop_
_entity_poly.entity_id
_entity_poly.type
_entity_poly.pdbx_seq_one_letter_code
_entity_poly.pdbx_strand_id
1 'polypeptide(L)'
;YGGKKVSVAREEFKADMIDKNMATTMYDFAERPVICRCGEDCVVKIMDNQWFLKYSDEEWTAKTHEVLNGETIIPKEVKNNFEYYIDWLDDWACSRNVGLGTRLPWDNQWLIEPLTDSTIYMSYYTIAKYLRNMNADDLNPAFFDKVLLDIDSDDVKVDDETVKEI
;
A
#
# COMPACT_ATOMS: atom_id res chain seq x y z
N TYR A 1 -22.42 14.54 -32.30
CA TYR A 1 -21.01 14.65 -31.84
C TYR A 1 -20.22 15.67 -32.69
N GLY A 2 -20.74 16.15 -33.81
CA GLY A 2 -20.06 17.14 -34.66
C GLY A 2 -19.76 18.45 -33.93
N GLY A 3 -18.59 19.04 -34.19
CA GLY A 3 -18.14 20.29 -33.55
C GLY A 3 -17.57 20.20 -32.17
N LYS A 4 -17.53 19.01 -31.57
CA LYS A 4 -16.95 18.77 -30.23
C LYS A 4 -15.50 18.28 -30.32
N LYS A 5 -14.73 18.51 -29.25
CA LYS A 5 -13.42 17.89 -29.13
C LYS A 5 -13.55 16.35 -29.14
N VAL A 6 -12.60 15.65 -29.77
CA VAL A 6 -12.61 14.19 -29.92
C VAL A 6 -12.77 13.46 -28.57
N SER A 7 -12.10 13.95 -27.52
CA SER A 7 -12.20 13.36 -26.17
C SER A 7 -13.63 13.43 -25.62
N VAL A 8 -14.30 14.58 -25.77
CA VAL A 8 -15.69 14.77 -25.32
C VAL A 8 -16.65 13.93 -26.15
N ALA A 9 -16.52 13.96 -27.49
CA ALA A 9 -17.36 13.17 -28.38
C ALA A 9 -17.22 11.65 -28.12
N ARG A 10 -16.03 11.18 -27.76
CA ARG A 10 -15.77 9.77 -27.42
C ARG A 10 -16.54 9.34 -26.18
N GLU A 11 -16.51 10.15 -25.10
CA GLU A 11 -17.20 9.80 -23.86
C GLU A 11 -18.71 9.85 -24.04
N GLU A 12 -19.25 10.85 -24.75
CA GLU A 12 -20.67 10.92 -25.06
C GLU A 12 -21.13 9.74 -25.93
N PHE A 13 -20.36 9.37 -26.96
CA PHE A 13 -20.67 8.23 -27.80
C PHE A 13 -20.67 6.92 -27.01
N LYS A 14 -19.68 6.74 -26.14
CA LYS A 14 -19.60 5.60 -25.23
C LYS A 14 -20.83 5.49 -24.33
N ALA A 15 -21.22 6.60 -23.68
CA ALA A 15 -22.39 6.66 -22.85
C ALA A 15 -23.68 6.32 -23.64
N ASP A 16 -23.87 6.92 -24.78
CA ASP A 16 -25.00 6.64 -25.68
C ASP A 16 -25.13 5.17 -26.07
N MET A 17 -23.99 4.51 -26.35
CA MET A 17 -23.98 3.11 -26.76
C MET A 17 -24.30 2.18 -25.59
N ILE A 18 -23.84 2.52 -24.38
CA ILE A 18 -24.16 1.75 -23.15
C ILE A 18 -25.64 1.91 -22.81
N ASP A 19 -26.18 3.13 -22.84
CA ASP A 19 -27.60 3.43 -22.53
C ASP A 19 -28.55 2.69 -23.50
N LYS A 20 -28.14 2.52 -24.75
CA LYS A 20 -28.90 1.78 -25.76
C LYS A 20 -28.71 0.26 -25.69
N ASN A 21 -27.95 -0.25 -24.70
CA ASN A 21 -27.56 -1.66 -24.60
C ASN A 21 -26.84 -2.20 -25.85
N MET A 22 -26.15 -1.34 -26.60
CA MET A 22 -25.38 -1.71 -27.80
C MET A 22 -23.90 -1.91 -27.49
N ALA A 23 -23.47 -1.55 -26.30
CA ALA A 23 -22.11 -1.76 -25.81
C ALA A 23 -22.09 -2.07 -24.31
N THR A 24 -21.03 -2.72 -23.85
CA THR A 24 -20.72 -2.91 -22.44
C THR A 24 -19.29 -2.50 -22.16
N THR A 25 -18.98 -2.18 -20.92
CA THR A 25 -17.61 -1.87 -20.49
C THR A 25 -16.89 -3.17 -20.13
N MET A 26 -15.67 -3.31 -20.62
CA MET A 26 -14.73 -4.34 -20.18
C MET A 26 -13.40 -3.69 -19.78
N TYR A 27 -12.72 -4.31 -18.85
CA TYR A 27 -11.37 -3.90 -18.48
C TYR A 27 -10.34 -4.71 -19.26
N ASP A 28 -9.34 -4.02 -19.79
CA ASP A 28 -8.25 -4.62 -20.53
C ASP A 28 -6.95 -3.86 -20.27
N PHE A 29 -5.80 -4.46 -20.60
CA PHE A 29 -4.51 -3.78 -20.50
C PHE A 29 -4.41 -2.66 -21.53
N ALA A 30 -3.83 -1.52 -21.09
CA ALA A 30 -3.57 -0.39 -21.99
C ALA A 30 -2.53 -0.74 -23.06
N GLU A 31 -1.58 -1.61 -22.72
CA GLU A 31 -0.51 -2.08 -23.58
C GLU A 31 -0.46 -3.61 -23.60
N ARG A 32 -0.23 -4.19 -24.76
CA ARG A 32 -0.10 -5.64 -24.95
C ARG A 32 1.18 -5.97 -25.72
N PRO A 33 1.77 -7.17 -25.58
CA PRO A 33 1.34 -8.27 -24.70
C PRO A 33 1.77 -8.08 -23.26
N VAL A 34 0.97 -8.54 -22.29
CA VAL A 34 1.35 -8.68 -20.89
C VAL A 34 1.51 -10.18 -20.59
N ILE A 35 2.76 -10.60 -20.41
CA ILE A 35 3.12 -12.02 -20.28
C ILE A 35 3.50 -12.33 -18.83
N CYS A 36 2.90 -13.37 -18.28
CA CYS A 36 3.26 -13.89 -16.97
C CYS A 36 4.68 -14.50 -16.97
N ARG A 37 5.30 -14.62 -15.81
CA ARG A 37 6.58 -15.34 -15.65
C ARG A 37 6.53 -16.80 -16.10
N CYS A 38 5.34 -17.39 -16.15
CA CYS A 38 5.12 -18.76 -16.68
C CYS A 38 5.06 -18.81 -18.22
N GLY A 39 5.07 -17.67 -18.91
CA GLY A 39 5.02 -17.57 -20.36
C GLY A 39 3.61 -17.42 -20.94
N GLU A 40 2.56 -17.48 -20.11
CA GLU A 40 1.17 -17.34 -20.53
C GLU A 40 0.71 -15.87 -20.59
N ASP A 41 -0.25 -15.58 -21.46
CA ASP A 41 -0.87 -14.27 -21.56
C ASP A 41 -1.67 -13.94 -20.30
N CYS A 42 -1.45 -12.73 -19.76
CA CYS A 42 -2.26 -12.22 -18.66
C CYS A 42 -3.62 -11.72 -19.15
N VAL A 43 -4.62 -11.87 -18.31
CA VAL A 43 -5.97 -11.32 -18.50
C VAL A 43 -6.37 -10.50 -17.29
N VAL A 44 -7.19 -9.47 -17.51
CA VAL A 44 -7.75 -8.69 -16.40
C VAL A 44 -8.83 -9.50 -15.70
N LYS A 45 -8.73 -9.61 -14.37
CA LYS A 45 -9.72 -10.22 -13.49
C LYS A 45 -10.14 -9.20 -12.44
N ILE A 46 -11.45 -8.96 -12.35
CA ILE A 46 -12.02 -8.19 -11.25
C ILE A 46 -12.03 -9.08 -10.01
N MET A 47 -11.51 -8.57 -8.92
CA MET A 47 -11.50 -9.24 -7.62
C MET A 47 -12.29 -8.40 -6.62
N ASP A 48 -13.17 -9.07 -5.87
CA ASP A 48 -13.94 -8.43 -4.81
C ASP A 48 -13.24 -8.58 -3.45
N ASN A 49 -13.53 -7.66 -2.54
CA ASN A 49 -13.12 -7.72 -1.13
C ASN A 49 -11.61 -7.75 -0.89
N GLN A 50 -10.81 -7.18 -1.78
CA GLN A 50 -9.37 -7.08 -1.60
C GLN A 50 -9.01 -5.93 -0.64
N TRP A 51 -7.98 -6.13 0.18
CA TRP A 51 -7.46 -5.10 1.08
C TRP A 51 -6.42 -4.22 0.39
N PHE A 52 -6.50 -2.92 0.67
CA PHE A 52 -5.60 -1.91 0.13
C PHE A 52 -4.97 -1.08 1.24
N LEU A 53 -3.71 -0.71 1.06
CA LEU A 53 -3.10 0.40 1.77
C LEU A 53 -3.55 1.69 1.09
N LYS A 54 -4.21 2.57 1.84
CA LYS A 54 -4.79 3.80 1.31
C LYS A 54 -3.74 4.91 1.24
N TYR A 55 -2.80 4.80 0.32
CA TYR A 55 -1.79 5.84 0.11
C TYR A 55 -2.35 7.12 -0.51
N SER A 56 -3.56 7.09 -1.07
CA SER A 56 -4.29 8.28 -1.53
C SER A 56 -4.88 9.12 -0.40
N ASP A 57 -4.69 8.75 0.87
CA ASP A 57 -5.18 9.51 2.01
C ASP A 57 -4.45 10.84 2.15
N GLU A 58 -5.20 11.97 2.13
CA GLU A 58 -4.63 13.31 2.17
C GLU A 58 -3.86 13.59 3.47
N GLU A 59 -4.32 13.05 4.61
CA GLU A 59 -3.64 13.23 5.90
C GLU A 59 -2.31 12.46 5.91
N TRP A 60 -2.31 11.24 5.40
CA TRP A 60 -1.11 10.42 5.25
C TRP A 60 -0.09 11.12 4.33
N THR A 61 -0.54 11.61 3.17
CA THR A 61 0.32 12.34 2.22
C THR A 61 0.93 13.58 2.85
N ALA A 62 0.13 14.39 3.56
CA ALA A 62 0.61 15.58 4.24
C ALA A 62 1.66 15.27 5.32
N LYS A 63 1.45 14.25 6.15
CA LYS A 63 2.41 13.78 7.15
C LYS A 63 3.70 13.27 6.50
N THR A 64 3.60 12.57 5.39
CA THR A 64 4.77 12.04 4.67
C THR A 64 5.63 13.18 4.12
N HIS A 65 5.01 14.23 3.57
CA HIS A 65 5.73 15.45 3.17
C HIS A 65 6.37 16.18 4.35
N GLU A 66 5.70 16.24 5.51
CA GLU A 66 6.26 16.83 6.72
C GLU A 66 7.54 16.09 7.16
N VAL A 67 7.50 14.76 7.21
CA VAL A 67 8.69 13.92 7.50
C VAL A 67 9.79 14.18 6.49
N LEU A 68 9.50 14.13 5.18
CA LEU A 68 10.47 14.40 4.12
C LEU A 68 11.13 15.78 4.25
N ASN A 69 10.36 16.78 4.69
CA ASN A 69 10.88 18.14 4.90
C ASN A 69 11.81 18.26 6.11
N GLY A 70 11.65 17.39 7.11
CA GLY A 70 12.52 17.28 8.26
C GLY A 70 13.84 16.56 7.99
N GLU A 71 13.92 15.80 6.89
CA GLU A 71 15.08 14.97 6.57
C GLU A 71 16.21 15.74 5.87
N THR A 72 17.46 15.29 6.15
CA THR A 72 18.64 15.76 5.42
C THR A 72 18.94 14.83 4.26
N ILE A 73 18.62 15.26 3.05
CA ILE A 73 18.78 14.46 1.82
C ILE A 73 20.04 14.88 1.07
N ILE A 74 20.89 13.92 0.74
CA ILE A 74 22.15 14.11 0.01
C ILE A 74 22.20 13.13 -1.17
N PRO A 75 22.34 13.60 -2.43
CA PRO A 75 22.34 15.00 -2.86
C PRO A 75 20.93 15.62 -2.82
N LYS A 76 20.84 16.92 -2.69
CA LYS A 76 19.56 17.65 -2.50
C LYS A 76 18.57 17.47 -3.65
N GLU A 77 19.07 17.22 -4.86
CA GLU A 77 18.27 17.03 -6.07
C GLU A 77 17.36 15.80 -5.97
N VAL A 78 17.74 14.81 -5.16
CA VAL A 78 16.94 13.60 -4.94
C VAL A 78 15.64 13.90 -4.19
N LYS A 79 15.59 15.01 -3.42
CA LYS A 79 14.38 15.40 -2.70
C LYS A 79 13.18 15.58 -3.64
N ASN A 80 13.38 16.20 -4.79
CA ASN A 80 12.30 16.40 -5.77
C ASN A 80 11.72 15.08 -6.28
N ASN A 81 12.56 14.03 -6.37
CA ASN A 81 12.08 12.71 -6.77
C ASN A 81 11.20 12.07 -5.68
N PHE A 82 11.57 12.23 -4.40
CA PHE A 82 10.73 11.77 -3.29
C PHE A 82 9.39 12.50 -3.25
N GLU A 83 9.39 13.83 -3.38
CA GLU A 83 8.16 14.63 -3.46
C GLU A 83 7.26 14.13 -4.60
N TYR A 84 7.83 13.96 -5.79
CA TYR A 84 7.11 13.44 -6.93
C TYR A 84 6.50 12.04 -6.67
N TYR A 85 7.26 11.13 -6.05
CA TYR A 85 6.75 9.79 -5.76
C TYR A 85 5.67 9.77 -4.68
N ILE A 86 5.77 10.63 -3.66
CA ILE A 86 4.72 10.77 -2.63
C ILE A 86 3.42 11.22 -3.28
N ASP A 87 3.48 12.23 -4.15
CA ASP A 87 2.30 12.76 -4.85
C ASP A 87 1.73 11.79 -5.90
N TRP A 88 2.56 10.89 -6.40
CA TRP A 88 2.18 9.90 -7.42
C TRP A 88 1.61 8.61 -6.82
N LEU A 89 1.88 8.34 -5.53
CA LEU A 89 1.39 7.13 -4.88
C LEU A 89 -0.14 7.08 -4.88
N ASP A 90 -0.67 5.94 -5.28
CA ASP A 90 -2.09 5.62 -5.25
C ASP A 90 -2.31 4.39 -4.36
N ASP A 91 -3.56 4.03 -4.11
CA ASP A 91 -3.92 2.90 -3.25
C ASP A 91 -3.28 1.61 -3.75
N TRP A 92 -2.64 0.88 -2.84
CA TRP A 92 -1.91 -0.33 -3.17
C TRP A 92 -2.59 -1.59 -2.64
N ALA A 93 -2.90 -2.54 -3.52
CA ALA A 93 -3.45 -3.84 -3.18
C ALA A 93 -2.44 -4.66 -2.36
N CYS A 94 -2.63 -4.69 -1.03
CA CYS A 94 -1.70 -5.30 -0.08
C CYS A 94 -2.02 -6.76 0.27
N SER A 95 -3.04 -7.34 -0.33
CA SER A 95 -3.47 -8.71 -0.06
C SER A 95 -3.40 -9.61 -1.30
N ARG A 96 -3.22 -10.90 -1.05
CA ARG A 96 -3.21 -11.96 -2.09
C ARG A 96 -4.04 -13.14 -1.61
N ASN A 97 -4.76 -13.77 -2.54
CA ASN A 97 -5.55 -14.98 -2.23
C ASN A 97 -4.74 -16.27 -2.38
N VAL A 98 -3.59 -16.21 -3.04
CA VAL A 98 -2.69 -17.35 -3.29
C VAL A 98 -1.24 -16.89 -3.11
N GLY A 99 -0.40 -17.76 -2.59
CA GLY A 99 1.04 -17.53 -2.46
C GLY A 99 1.59 -17.98 -1.11
N LEU A 100 2.83 -17.60 -0.84
CA LEU A 100 3.49 -17.72 0.46
C LEU A 100 3.39 -16.38 1.17
N GLY A 101 3.12 -16.41 2.46
CA GLY A 101 3.04 -15.21 3.28
C GLY A 101 2.24 -15.43 4.56
N THR A 102 2.20 -14.39 5.38
CA THR A 102 1.40 -14.35 6.61
C THR A 102 -0.03 -14.01 6.26
N ARG A 103 -0.99 -14.67 6.91
CA ARG A 103 -2.40 -14.34 6.76
C ARG A 103 -2.72 -13.02 7.47
N LEU A 104 -3.64 -12.25 6.89
CA LEU A 104 -4.17 -11.06 7.57
C LEU A 104 -4.83 -11.48 8.88
N PRO A 105 -4.48 -10.88 10.03
CA PRO A 105 -5.02 -11.28 11.33
C PRO A 105 -6.53 -11.15 11.46
N TRP A 106 -7.12 -10.18 10.78
CA TRP A 106 -8.55 -9.86 10.81
C TRP A 106 -9.33 -10.44 9.63
N ASP A 107 -8.64 -11.01 8.62
CA ASP A 107 -9.26 -11.60 7.43
C ASP A 107 -8.40 -12.75 6.88
N ASN A 108 -8.52 -13.90 7.51
CA ASN A 108 -7.68 -15.07 7.26
C ASN A 108 -7.80 -15.69 5.85
N GLN A 109 -8.75 -15.24 5.03
CA GLN A 109 -8.82 -15.68 3.63
C GLN A 109 -7.72 -15.05 2.77
N TRP A 110 -7.14 -13.93 3.23
CA TRP A 110 -6.12 -13.19 2.52
C TRP A 110 -4.73 -13.38 3.15
N LEU A 111 -3.73 -13.38 2.29
CA LEU A 111 -2.31 -13.31 2.65
C LEU A 111 -1.83 -11.87 2.51
N ILE A 112 -0.95 -11.44 3.39
CA ILE A 112 -0.23 -10.19 3.24
C ILE A 112 0.71 -10.34 2.04
N GLU A 113 0.66 -9.38 1.12
CA GLU A 113 1.57 -9.34 -0.03
C GLU A 113 3.01 -9.13 0.47
N PRO A 114 3.98 -9.97 0.07
CA PRO A 114 5.34 -9.93 0.64
C PRO A 114 6.06 -8.58 0.49
N LEU A 115 5.77 -7.80 -0.56
CA LEU A 115 6.36 -6.47 -0.73
C LEU A 115 5.78 -5.44 0.26
N THR A 116 4.65 -5.72 0.90
CA THR A 116 4.07 -4.87 1.95
C THR A 116 5.01 -4.76 3.14
N ASP A 117 5.81 -5.78 3.43
CA ASP A 117 6.84 -5.75 4.48
C ASP A 117 7.85 -4.61 4.25
N SER A 118 8.08 -4.23 3.00
CA SER A 118 8.99 -3.14 2.66
C SER A 118 8.56 -1.79 3.24
N THR A 119 7.28 -1.64 3.59
CA THR A 119 6.77 -0.42 4.23
C THR A 119 7.24 -0.28 5.68
N ILE A 120 7.41 -1.40 6.38
CA ILE A 120 7.68 -1.40 7.83
C ILE A 120 9.00 -2.08 8.22
N TYR A 121 9.60 -2.88 7.34
CA TYR A 121 10.75 -3.72 7.73
C TYR A 121 11.95 -2.89 8.21
N MET A 122 12.15 -1.68 7.71
CA MET A 122 13.25 -0.81 8.14
C MET A 122 13.10 -0.41 9.59
N SER A 123 11.88 -0.05 10.03
CA SER A 123 11.60 0.25 11.44
C SER A 123 11.77 -1.00 12.30
N TYR A 124 11.21 -2.13 11.88
CA TYR A 124 11.40 -3.40 12.58
C TYR A 124 12.87 -3.81 12.66
N TYR A 125 13.64 -3.63 11.60
CA TYR A 125 15.05 -3.99 11.55
C TYR A 125 15.88 -3.27 12.61
N THR A 126 15.58 -1.99 12.90
CA THR A 126 16.30 -1.21 13.92
C THR A 126 16.14 -1.78 15.33
N ILE A 127 14.96 -2.30 15.66
CA ILE A 127 14.63 -2.84 16.98
C ILE A 127 14.84 -4.35 17.09
N ALA A 128 14.96 -5.07 15.99
CA ALA A 128 14.99 -6.53 15.94
C ALA A 128 16.07 -7.17 16.85
N LYS A 129 17.20 -6.49 17.07
CA LYS A 129 18.28 -6.96 17.96
C LYS A 129 17.81 -7.10 19.40
N TYR A 130 16.93 -6.24 19.87
CA TYR A 130 16.38 -6.25 21.22
C TYR A 130 15.31 -7.34 21.37
N LEU A 131 14.50 -7.56 20.32
CA LEU A 131 13.39 -8.48 20.35
C LEU A 131 13.80 -9.96 20.40
N ARG A 132 15.04 -10.29 20.02
CA ARG A 132 15.53 -11.68 19.91
C ARG A 132 15.43 -12.48 21.21
N ASN A 133 15.53 -11.82 22.36
CA ASN A 133 15.53 -12.45 23.66
C ASN A 133 14.21 -12.23 24.44
N MET A 134 13.23 -11.58 23.81
CA MET A 134 11.92 -11.31 24.38
C MET A 134 10.98 -12.49 24.14
N ASN A 135 9.98 -12.65 25.01
CA ASN A 135 8.94 -13.62 24.81
C ASN A 135 8.00 -13.15 23.68
N ALA A 136 7.72 -14.02 22.71
CA ALA A 136 6.85 -13.69 21.60
C ALA A 136 5.43 -13.27 22.02
N ASP A 137 4.93 -13.76 23.14
CA ASP A 137 3.60 -13.42 23.68
C ASP A 137 3.52 -11.98 24.24
N ASP A 138 4.67 -11.35 24.47
CA ASP A 138 4.78 -9.98 24.94
C ASP A 138 4.90 -8.97 23.78
N LEU A 139 5.24 -9.46 22.57
CA LEU A 139 5.37 -8.67 21.33
C LEU A 139 3.98 -8.49 20.66
N ASN A 140 3.06 -7.88 21.38
CA ASN A 140 1.71 -7.59 20.88
C ASN A 140 1.67 -6.23 20.12
N PRO A 141 0.58 -5.88 19.43
CA PRO A 141 0.44 -4.60 18.75
C PRO A 141 0.71 -3.39 19.65
N ALA A 142 0.23 -3.39 20.91
CA ALA A 142 0.43 -2.30 21.85
C ALA A 142 1.91 -2.08 22.20
N PHE A 143 2.71 -3.15 22.26
CA PHE A 143 4.16 -3.04 22.40
C PHE A 143 4.80 -2.28 21.23
N PHE A 144 4.45 -2.64 19.99
CA PHE A 144 4.99 -1.95 18.81
C PHE A 144 4.50 -0.52 18.69
N ASP A 145 3.25 -0.23 19.05
CA ASP A 145 2.72 1.12 19.11
C ASP A 145 3.49 1.99 20.11
N LYS A 146 3.83 1.41 21.28
CA LYS A 146 4.64 2.11 22.28
C LYS A 146 6.07 2.36 21.80
N VAL A 147 6.74 1.34 21.27
CA VAL A 147 8.16 1.44 20.87
C VAL A 147 8.36 2.30 19.64
N LEU A 148 7.48 2.22 18.65
CA LEU A 148 7.65 2.88 17.36
C LEU A 148 6.94 4.24 17.27
N LEU A 149 5.86 4.44 18.02
CA LEU A 149 4.99 5.61 17.91
C LEU A 149 4.82 6.37 19.23
N ASP A 150 5.41 5.88 20.34
CA ASP A 150 5.26 6.41 21.71
C ASP A 150 3.79 6.53 22.16
N ILE A 151 2.96 5.56 21.76
CA ILE A 151 1.55 5.48 22.17
C ILE A 151 1.44 4.60 23.39
N ASP A 152 0.96 5.17 24.51
CA ASP A 152 0.71 4.45 25.75
C ASP A 152 -0.54 3.59 25.66
N SER A 153 -0.46 2.37 26.25
CA SER A 153 -1.59 1.46 26.37
C SER A 153 -1.41 0.55 27.59
N ASP A 154 -2.51 0.26 28.28
CA ASP A 154 -2.53 -0.71 29.40
C ASP A 154 -2.24 -2.16 28.94
N ASP A 155 -2.29 -2.42 27.63
CA ASP A 155 -2.02 -3.74 27.04
C ASP A 155 -0.53 -4.00 26.78
N VAL A 156 0.35 -3.04 27.01
CA VAL A 156 1.81 -3.22 26.94
C VAL A 156 2.25 -4.12 28.10
N LYS A 157 2.82 -5.28 27.76
CA LYS A 157 3.25 -6.29 28.74
C LYS A 157 4.71 -6.17 29.17
N VAL A 158 5.45 -5.31 28.52
CA VAL A 158 6.87 -5.06 28.77
C VAL A 158 7.01 -3.83 29.63
N ASP A 159 7.91 -3.87 30.62
CA ASP A 159 8.15 -2.75 31.53
C ASP A 159 8.80 -1.55 30.82
N ASP A 160 8.55 -0.36 31.38
CA ASP A 160 9.02 0.92 30.81
C ASP A 160 10.56 1.02 30.72
N GLU A 161 11.29 0.29 31.59
CA GLU A 161 12.75 0.32 31.56
C GLU A 161 13.26 -0.41 30.32
N THR A 162 12.72 -1.58 30.04
CA THR A 162 13.02 -2.35 28.83
C THR A 162 12.62 -1.60 27.55
N VAL A 163 11.44 -0.93 27.54
CA VAL A 163 11.01 -0.14 26.38
C VAL A 163 11.96 1.03 26.11
N LYS A 164 12.50 1.68 27.15
CA LYS A 164 13.46 2.78 26.97
C LYS A 164 14.85 2.37 26.47
N GLU A 165 15.20 1.09 26.61
CA GLU A 165 16.45 0.54 26.09
C GLU A 165 16.36 0.22 24.57
N ILE A 166 15.15 0.11 24.05
CA ILE A 166 14.86 -0.18 22.66
C ILE A 166 14.87 1.09 21.84
#